data_580e7f6fba00341f3337bd0ebaab7e77
#
_entry.id   580e7f6fba00341f3337bd0ebaab7e77
#
_cell.length_a   1.000
_cell.length_b   1.000
_cell.length_c   1.000
_cell.angle_alpha   90.00
_cell.angle_beta   90.00
_cell.angle_gamma   90.00
#
_symmetry.space_group_name_H-M   'P 1'
#
loop_
_entity.id
_entity.type
_entity.pdbx_description
1 polymer ?
#
loop_
_entity_poly.entity_id
_entity_poly.type
_entity_poly.pdbx_seq_one_letter_code
_entity_poly.pdbx_strand_id
1 'polypeptide(L)'
;MSFRLLAVAGVAAALVMPASANAQVLSEKNISIKMALTIAETALTECTPRVSVAVLDRAGRLRVFLQGDNASPHNLELARRKAYTALTFRRPSAEWAKRTAEGDVTGQRSLAEVIPLGGGVPIMIGEDAIGSVGLSGAPGGQPKEEACAKAGIAKVADQLR
;
A
#
# COMPACT_ATOMS: atom_id res chain seq x y z
N MET A 1 57.99 -30.09 -63.68
CA MET A 1 57.03 -28.97 -63.45
C MET A 1 56.13 -29.33 -62.26
N SER A 2 56.43 -28.79 -61.07
CA SER A 2 55.69 -29.13 -59.82
C SER A 2 54.80 -27.94 -59.42
N PHE A 3 53.53 -28.15 -59.51
CA PHE A 3 52.52 -27.15 -59.02
C PHE A 3 52.34 -27.30 -57.52
N ARG A 4 52.69 -26.27 -56.77
CA ARG A 4 52.36 -26.15 -55.35
C ARG A 4 50.98 -25.47 -55.19
N LEU A 5 50.02 -26.23 -54.66
CA LEU A 5 48.72 -25.65 -54.20
C LEU A 5 48.95 -24.93 -52.88
N LEU A 6 48.64 -23.64 -52.86
CA LEU A 6 48.51 -22.83 -51.62
C LEU A 6 47.11 -23.01 -51.13
N ALA A 7 46.96 -23.60 -49.94
CA ALA A 7 45.66 -23.61 -49.19
C ALA A 7 45.49 -22.31 -48.42
N VAL A 8 44.46 -21.55 -48.76
CA VAL A 8 44.04 -20.34 -48.01
C VAL A 8 43.11 -20.78 -46.91
N ALA A 9 43.58 -20.73 -45.68
CA ALA A 9 42.72 -20.95 -44.49
C ALA A 9 41.92 -19.69 -44.17
N GLY A 10 40.61 -19.73 -44.45
CA GLY A 10 39.68 -18.66 -44.07
C GLY A 10 39.36 -18.71 -42.56
N VAL A 11 39.74 -17.69 -41.82
CA VAL A 11 39.35 -17.51 -40.41
C VAL A 11 37.94 -16.93 -40.37
N ALA A 12 36.97 -17.76 -39.98
CA ALA A 12 35.61 -17.30 -39.72
C ALA A 12 35.56 -16.58 -38.36
N ALA A 13 35.47 -15.26 -38.36
CA ALA A 13 35.22 -14.48 -37.15
C ALA A 13 33.75 -14.65 -36.73
N ALA A 14 33.53 -15.41 -35.67
CA ALA A 14 32.21 -15.50 -35.03
C ALA A 14 31.86 -14.16 -34.33
N LEU A 15 30.90 -13.43 -34.86
CA LEU A 15 30.32 -12.26 -34.23
C LEU A 15 29.54 -12.71 -32.98
N VAL A 16 30.13 -12.57 -31.81
CA VAL A 16 29.43 -12.74 -30.53
C VAL A 16 28.56 -11.50 -30.32
N MET A 17 27.27 -11.62 -30.64
CA MET A 17 26.30 -10.58 -30.29
C MET A 17 26.15 -10.54 -28.76
N PRO A 18 26.27 -9.36 -28.12
CA PRO A 18 26.01 -9.27 -26.71
C PRO A 18 24.54 -9.60 -26.47
N ALA A 19 24.25 -10.60 -25.63
CA ALA A 19 22.90 -10.87 -25.14
C ALA A 19 22.44 -9.63 -24.36
N SER A 20 21.38 -8.98 -24.84
CA SER A 20 20.75 -7.88 -24.11
C SER A 20 20.28 -8.42 -22.77
N ALA A 21 20.95 -8.04 -21.69
CA ALA A 21 20.48 -8.32 -20.34
C ALA A 21 19.18 -7.55 -20.13
N ASN A 22 18.04 -8.23 -20.24
CA ASN A 22 16.76 -7.64 -19.87
C ASN A 22 16.77 -7.39 -18.36
N ALA A 23 16.88 -6.12 -17.97
CA ALA A 23 16.74 -5.74 -16.58
C ALA A 23 15.34 -6.12 -16.09
N GLN A 24 15.26 -6.99 -15.09
CA GLN A 24 13.98 -7.38 -14.45
C GLN A 24 13.54 -6.27 -13.50
N VAL A 25 13.02 -5.17 -14.06
CA VAL A 25 12.47 -4.06 -13.29
C VAL A 25 10.96 -4.25 -13.16
N LEU A 26 10.47 -4.28 -11.92
CA LEU A 26 9.04 -4.32 -11.63
C LEU A 26 8.45 -2.91 -11.76
N SER A 27 7.30 -2.81 -12.42
CA SER A 27 6.47 -1.59 -12.43
C SER A 27 5.22 -1.86 -11.61
N GLU A 28 5.06 -1.13 -10.50
CA GLU A 28 3.95 -1.31 -9.57
C GLU A 28 3.12 -0.05 -9.44
N LYS A 29 1.79 -0.21 -9.40
CA LYS A 29 0.88 0.89 -9.06
C LYS A 29 1.07 1.29 -7.61
N ASN A 30 1.14 2.59 -7.36
CA ASN A 30 1.32 3.14 -6.02
C ASN A 30 0.53 4.44 -5.87
N ILE A 31 0.14 4.76 -4.62
CA ILE A 31 -0.56 6.01 -4.33
C ILE A 31 0.38 7.22 -4.49
N SER A 32 -0.07 8.25 -5.22
CA SER A 32 0.65 9.52 -5.30
C SER A 32 0.47 10.35 -4.02
N ILE A 33 1.40 11.26 -3.74
CA ILE A 33 1.27 12.16 -2.58
C ILE A 33 0.03 13.06 -2.69
N LYS A 34 -0.32 13.52 -3.89
CA LYS A 34 -1.51 14.34 -4.13
C LYS A 34 -2.79 13.58 -3.77
N MET A 35 -2.90 12.32 -4.22
CA MET A 35 -4.03 11.46 -3.89
C MET A 35 -4.09 11.17 -2.38
N ALA A 36 -2.95 10.88 -1.75
CA ALA A 36 -2.87 10.63 -0.31
C ALA A 36 -3.33 11.84 0.52
N LEU A 37 -2.94 13.05 0.13
CA LEU A 37 -3.39 14.30 0.77
C LEU A 37 -4.90 14.48 0.62
N THR A 38 -5.44 14.35 -0.60
CA THR A 38 -6.89 14.47 -0.83
C THR A 38 -7.69 13.49 0.02
N ILE A 39 -7.23 12.24 0.13
CA ILE A 39 -7.88 11.22 0.98
C ILE A 39 -7.81 11.63 2.45
N ALA A 40 -6.64 12.04 2.94
CA ALA A 40 -6.44 12.37 4.35
C ALA A 40 -7.25 13.60 4.78
N GLU A 41 -7.23 14.67 4.00
CA GLU A 41 -7.98 15.90 4.26
C GLU A 41 -9.50 15.67 4.23
N THR A 42 -9.98 14.91 3.23
CA THR A 42 -11.40 14.56 3.14
C THR A 42 -11.82 13.70 4.33
N ALA A 43 -11.05 12.67 4.68
CA ALA A 43 -11.35 11.80 5.81
C ALA A 43 -11.37 12.56 7.14
N LEU A 44 -10.46 13.51 7.34
CA LEU A 44 -10.43 14.37 8.52
C LEU A 44 -11.68 15.26 8.60
N THR A 45 -12.05 15.91 7.50
CA THR A 45 -13.19 16.83 7.41
C THR A 45 -14.54 16.10 7.63
N GLU A 46 -14.69 14.91 7.03
CA GLU A 46 -15.91 14.10 7.14
C GLU A 46 -16.08 13.46 8.53
N CYS A 47 -15.01 13.42 9.29
CA CYS A 47 -15.02 12.80 10.60
C CYS A 47 -15.28 13.81 11.72
N THR A 48 -14.21 14.43 12.20
CA THR A 48 -14.23 15.37 13.33
C THR A 48 -12.78 15.83 13.57
N PRO A 49 -12.58 17.04 14.12
CA PRO A 49 -11.23 17.52 14.43
C PRO A 49 -10.50 16.74 15.55
N ARG A 50 -11.10 15.68 16.10
CA ARG A 50 -10.47 14.86 17.14
C ARG A 50 -9.79 13.59 16.62
N VAL A 51 -9.81 13.36 15.30
CA VAL A 51 -9.20 12.16 14.72
C VAL A 51 -7.78 12.40 14.24
N SER A 52 -7.01 11.34 14.23
CA SER A 52 -5.78 11.24 13.46
C SER A 52 -6.02 10.37 12.25
N VAL A 53 -5.44 10.78 11.11
CA VAL A 53 -5.54 10.08 9.82
C VAL A 53 -4.14 9.74 9.33
N ALA A 54 -3.92 8.48 9.00
CA ALA A 54 -2.67 8.00 8.40
C ALA A 54 -2.95 7.39 7.03
N VAL A 55 -2.21 7.81 6.00
CA VAL A 55 -2.24 7.21 4.66
C VAL A 55 -0.89 6.58 4.38
N LEU A 56 -0.91 5.29 4.04
CA LEU A 56 0.27 4.50 3.70
C LEU A 56 0.31 4.24 2.20
N ASP A 57 1.53 4.10 1.66
CA ASP A 57 1.75 3.63 0.30
C ASP A 57 1.69 2.09 0.20
N ARG A 58 1.83 1.55 -1.02
CA ARG A 58 1.85 0.11 -1.29
C ARG A 58 2.87 -0.66 -0.44
N ALA A 59 4.00 -0.05 -0.10
CA ALA A 59 5.05 -0.66 0.72
C ALA A 59 4.84 -0.49 2.23
N GLY A 60 3.70 0.06 2.66
CA GLY A 60 3.40 0.32 4.07
C GLY A 60 4.11 1.54 4.65
N ARG A 61 4.72 2.39 3.81
CA ARG A 61 5.39 3.61 4.26
C ARG A 61 4.38 4.72 4.45
N LEU A 62 4.55 5.49 5.53
CA LEU A 62 3.71 6.66 5.81
C LEU A 62 3.91 7.74 4.74
N ARG A 63 2.84 8.09 4.02
CA ARG A 63 2.83 9.15 3.02
C ARG A 63 2.29 10.45 3.57
N VAL A 64 1.20 10.37 4.32
CA VAL A 64 0.53 11.52 4.95
C VAL A 64 0.08 11.12 6.34
N PHE A 65 0.30 12.01 7.29
CA PHE A 65 -0.30 11.96 8.60
C PHE A 65 -0.91 13.32 8.93
N LEU A 66 -2.18 13.34 9.27
CA LEU A 66 -2.88 14.51 9.78
C LEU A 66 -3.38 14.21 11.19
N GLN A 67 -3.06 15.08 12.11
CA GLN A 67 -3.60 15.05 13.46
C GLN A 67 -4.56 16.22 13.63
N GLY A 68 -5.83 15.90 13.86
CA GLY A 68 -6.82 16.91 14.11
C GLY A 68 -6.65 17.56 15.50
N ASP A 69 -7.22 18.74 15.65
CA ASP A 69 -7.17 19.47 16.92
C ASP A 69 -7.77 18.62 18.06
N ASN A 70 -7.09 18.57 19.19
CA ASN A 70 -7.45 17.77 20.35
C ASN A 70 -7.51 16.24 20.14
N ALA A 71 -6.86 15.72 19.08
CA ALA A 71 -6.66 14.29 18.93
C ALA A 71 -5.68 13.77 19.99
N SER A 72 -5.99 12.62 20.58
CA SER A 72 -5.14 12.02 21.61
C SER A 72 -3.78 11.56 21.04
N PRO A 73 -2.67 11.67 21.79
CA PRO A 73 -1.33 11.35 21.31
C PRO A 73 -1.19 9.92 20.74
N HIS A 74 -1.83 8.92 21.35
CA HIS A 74 -1.77 7.53 20.90
C HIS A 74 -2.48 7.28 19.55
N ASN A 75 -3.32 8.21 19.09
CA ASN A 75 -4.04 8.06 17.83
C ASN A 75 -3.10 8.05 16.61
N LEU A 76 -1.90 8.63 16.71
CA LEU A 76 -0.86 8.50 15.69
C LEU A 76 -0.56 7.02 15.39
N GLU A 77 -0.24 6.28 16.43
CA GLU A 77 0.11 4.87 16.30
C GLU A 77 -1.10 4.03 15.87
N LEU A 78 -2.25 4.26 16.48
CA LEU A 78 -3.46 3.50 16.17
C LEU A 78 -3.90 3.71 14.71
N ALA A 79 -3.95 4.94 14.21
CA ALA A 79 -4.32 5.23 12.83
C ALA A 79 -3.35 4.54 11.85
N ARG A 80 -2.05 4.64 12.09
CA ARG A 80 -1.03 4.00 11.26
C ARG A 80 -1.16 2.47 11.26
N ARG A 81 -1.30 1.83 12.42
CA ARG A 81 -1.42 0.37 12.52
C ARG A 81 -2.72 -0.15 11.94
N LYS A 82 -3.83 0.58 12.05
CA LYS A 82 -5.09 0.24 11.38
C LYS A 82 -4.94 0.28 9.86
N ALA A 83 -4.28 1.33 9.32
CA ALA A 83 -3.95 1.42 7.92
C ALA A 83 -3.05 0.26 7.47
N TYR A 84 -2.01 -0.05 8.24
CA TYR A 84 -1.09 -1.16 7.94
C TYR A 84 -1.80 -2.52 7.94
N THR A 85 -2.68 -2.76 8.91
CA THR A 85 -3.51 -3.97 8.95
C THR A 85 -4.37 -4.10 7.69
N ALA A 86 -5.05 -3.02 7.29
CA ALA A 86 -5.89 -3.03 6.10
C ALA A 86 -5.09 -3.27 4.81
N LEU A 87 -3.91 -2.66 4.68
CA LEU A 87 -3.00 -2.84 3.54
C LEU A 87 -2.53 -4.29 3.44
N THR A 88 -1.97 -4.82 4.54
CA THR A 88 -1.34 -6.14 4.59
C THR A 88 -2.32 -7.25 4.23
N PHE A 89 -3.54 -7.17 4.74
CA PHE A 89 -4.56 -8.21 4.54
C PHE A 89 -5.56 -7.87 3.43
N ARG A 90 -5.40 -6.74 2.73
CA ARG A 90 -6.22 -6.27 1.59
C ARG A 90 -7.73 -6.28 1.88
N ARG A 91 -8.08 -5.89 3.11
CA ARG A 91 -9.47 -5.80 3.60
C ARG A 91 -9.61 -4.78 4.70
N PRO A 92 -10.83 -4.29 4.98
CA PRO A 92 -11.06 -3.45 6.14
C PRO A 92 -10.53 -4.08 7.42
N SER A 93 -9.84 -3.28 8.25
CA SER A 93 -9.21 -3.79 9.47
C SER A 93 -10.21 -4.35 10.49
N ALA A 94 -11.47 -3.87 10.46
CA ALA A 94 -12.56 -4.43 11.26
C ALA A 94 -12.92 -5.87 10.83
N GLU A 95 -12.92 -6.15 9.54
CA GLU A 95 -13.17 -7.48 9.00
C GLU A 95 -12.05 -8.45 9.39
N TRP A 96 -10.79 -8.01 9.26
CA TRP A 96 -9.65 -8.80 9.70
C TRP A 96 -9.69 -9.06 11.21
N ALA A 97 -10.06 -8.06 12.02
CA ALA A 97 -10.21 -8.20 13.46
C ALA A 97 -11.23 -9.30 13.83
N LYS A 98 -12.37 -9.36 13.14
CA LYS A 98 -13.37 -10.43 13.32
C LYS A 98 -12.80 -11.79 12.92
N ARG A 99 -12.20 -11.89 11.74
CA ARG A 99 -11.65 -13.15 11.20
C ARG A 99 -10.60 -13.78 12.11
N THR A 100 -9.81 -12.95 12.79
CA THR A 100 -8.70 -13.39 13.64
C THR A 100 -9.06 -13.48 15.12
N ALA A 101 -10.34 -13.29 15.49
CA ALA A 101 -10.77 -13.31 16.89
C ALA A 101 -10.60 -14.71 17.51
N GLU A 102 -10.84 -15.75 16.71
CA GLU A 102 -10.83 -17.14 17.13
C GLU A 102 -10.18 -18.03 16.06
N GLY A 103 -9.83 -19.25 16.43
CA GLY A 103 -9.31 -20.28 15.52
C GLY A 103 -7.78 -20.16 15.27
N ASP A 104 -7.33 -20.88 14.24
CA ASP A 104 -5.91 -21.10 13.90
C ASP A 104 -5.19 -19.86 13.36
N VAL A 105 -5.93 -18.84 12.93
CA VAL A 105 -5.35 -17.57 12.42
C VAL A 105 -5.15 -16.51 13.50
N THR A 106 -5.49 -16.77 14.74
CA THR A 106 -5.32 -15.81 15.86
C THR A 106 -3.87 -15.35 16.05
N GLY A 107 -2.89 -16.21 15.73
CA GLY A 107 -1.47 -15.89 15.79
C GLY A 107 -1.05 -14.69 14.93
N GLN A 108 -1.82 -14.34 13.89
CA GLN A 108 -1.55 -13.16 13.06
C GLN A 108 -1.62 -11.85 13.88
N ARG A 109 -2.35 -11.83 14.99
CA ARG A 109 -2.46 -10.66 15.88
C ARG A 109 -1.15 -10.33 16.60
N SER A 110 -0.19 -11.24 16.61
CA SER A 110 1.13 -11.05 17.21
C SER A 110 2.15 -10.37 16.30
N LEU A 111 1.81 -10.10 15.03
CA LEU A 111 2.66 -9.32 14.13
C LEU A 111 2.78 -7.88 14.64
N ALA A 112 4.00 -7.33 14.62
CA ALA A 112 4.34 -6.08 15.30
C ALA A 112 3.49 -4.87 14.84
N GLU A 113 3.24 -4.76 13.53
CA GLU A 113 2.63 -3.58 12.93
C GLU A 113 1.10 -3.68 12.80
N VAL A 114 0.50 -4.85 13.04
CA VAL A 114 -0.94 -5.03 12.91
C VAL A 114 -1.67 -4.75 14.22
N ILE A 115 -2.96 -4.43 14.11
CA ILE A 115 -3.81 -4.20 15.28
C ILE A 115 -5.24 -4.68 14.99
N PRO A 116 -5.87 -5.47 15.91
CA PRO A 116 -7.22 -6.00 15.72
C PRO A 116 -8.31 -4.95 16.07
N LEU A 117 -8.23 -3.80 15.41
CA LEU A 117 -9.16 -2.69 15.54
C LEU A 117 -9.63 -2.20 14.17
N GLY A 118 -10.91 -1.87 14.04
CA GLY A 118 -11.48 -1.27 12.84
C GLY A 118 -11.06 0.18 12.65
N GLY A 119 -11.34 0.73 11.46
CA GLY A 119 -11.00 2.09 11.06
C GLY A 119 -9.90 2.18 10.00
N GLY A 120 -9.33 1.06 9.59
CA GLY A 120 -8.41 0.98 8.45
C GLY A 120 -9.10 0.43 7.20
N VAL A 121 -8.84 1.04 6.02
CA VAL A 121 -9.42 0.65 4.72
C VAL A 121 -8.32 0.62 3.66
N PRO A 122 -8.20 -0.47 2.87
CA PRO A 122 -7.25 -0.52 1.77
C PRO A 122 -7.72 0.35 0.61
N ILE A 123 -6.77 0.94 -0.12
CA ILE A 123 -7.01 1.68 -1.37
C ILE A 123 -6.70 0.74 -2.51
N MET A 124 -7.73 0.34 -3.26
CA MET A 124 -7.64 -0.73 -4.25
C MET A 124 -7.76 -0.22 -5.69
N ILE A 125 -7.02 -0.81 -6.63
CA ILE A 125 -7.27 -0.76 -8.07
C ILE A 125 -7.40 -2.21 -8.55
N GLY A 126 -8.63 -2.65 -8.80
CA GLY A 126 -8.90 -4.07 -9.00
C GLY A 126 -8.51 -4.88 -7.75
N GLU A 127 -7.62 -5.84 -7.90
CA GLU A 127 -7.10 -6.65 -6.79
C GLU A 127 -5.81 -6.09 -6.15
N ASP A 128 -5.26 -5.01 -6.73
CA ASP A 128 -4.04 -4.38 -6.24
C ASP A 128 -4.31 -3.40 -5.11
N ALA A 129 -3.75 -3.64 -3.94
CA ALA A 129 -3.69 -2.65 -2.88
C ALA A 129 -2.54 -1.67 -3.18
N ILE A 130 -2.88 -0.45 -3.57
CA ILE A 130 -1.91 0.61 -3.90
C ILE A 130 -1.53 1.48 -2.69
N GLY A 131 -2.22 1.28 -1.59
CA GLY A 131 -2.05 1.98 -0.33
C GLY A 131 -3.19 1.66 0.63
N SER A 132 -3.26 2.41 1.72
CA SER A 132 -4.34 2.30 2.71
C SER A 132 -4.50 3.59 3.49
N VAL A 133 -5.67 3.76 4.11
CA VAL A 133 -5.94 4.84 5.05
C VAL A 133 -6.47 4.27 6.36
N GLY A 134 -6.05 4.84 7.48
CA GLY A 134 -6.53 4.48 8.81
C GLY A 134 -6.84 5.71 9.64
N LEU A 135 -7.91 5.62 10.42
CA LEU A 135 -8.34 6.67 11.34
C LEU A 135 -8.40 6.16 12.77
N SER A 136 -8.20 7.08 13.71
CA SER A 136 -8.37 6.81 15.14
C SER A 136 -8.83 8.06 15.89
N GLY A 137 -9.74 7.88 16.85
CA GLY A 137 -10.21 8.93 17.75
C GLY A 137 -11.60 9.50 17.44
N ALA A 138 -12.37 8.93 16.50
CA ALA A 138 -13.71 9.42 16.19
C ALA A 138 -14.69 9.15 17.33
N PRO A 139 -15.48 10.13 17.75
CA PRO A 139 -16.68 9.90 18.52
C PRO A 139 -17.65 9.02 17.71
N GLY A 140 -18.03 7.88 18.25
CA GLY A 140 -18.78 6.85 17.51
C GLY A 140 -17.91 5.63 17.16
N GLY A 141 -16.60 5.70 17.47
CA GLY A 141 -15.67 4.56 17.42
C GLY A 141 -15.35 4.06 16.02
N GLN A 142 -14.93 2.80 15.96
CA GLN A 142 -14.38 2.17 14.75
C GLN A 142 -15.32 2.20 13.51
N PRO A 143 -16.66 2.02 13.64
CA PRO A 143 -17.54 2.13 12.47
C PRO A 143 -17.55 3.52 11.85
N LYS A 144 -17.50 4.58 12.66
CA LYS A 144 -17.42 5.97 12.17
C LYS A 144 -16.07 6.23 11.50
N GLU A 145 -14.99 5.75 12.10
CA GLU A 145 -13.63 5.86 11.54
C GLU A 145 -13.52 5.20 10.15
N GLU A 146 -14.10 4.01 10.01
CA GLU A 146 -14.13 3.30 8.72
C GLU A 146 -14.99 4.05 7.69
N ALA A 147 -16.11 4.62 8.08
CA ALA A 147 -16.95 5.44 7.19
C ALA A 147 -16.20 6.67 6.70
N CYS A 148 -15.48 7.38 7.57
CA CYS A 148 -14.65 8.53 7.19
C CYS A 148 -13.50 8.14 6.26
N ALA A 149 -12.85 7.00 6.50
CA ALA A 149 -11.82 6.44 5.61
C ALA A 149 -12.38 6.18 4.21
N LYS A 150 -13.55 5.55 4.13
CA LYS A 150 -14.24 5.29 2.86
C LYS A 150 -14.64 6.57 2.12
N ALA A 151 -15.09 7.61 2.86
CA ALA A 151 -15.40 8.91 2.27
C ALA A 151 -14.15 9.55 1.63
N GLY A 152 -13.00 9.49 2.32
CA GLY A 152 -11.72 9.94 1.77
C GLY A 152 -11.36 9.23 0.47
N ILE A 153 -11.46 7.89 0.43
CA ILE A 153 -11.17 7.10 -0.78
C ILE A 153 -12.16 7.43 -1.91
N ALA A 154 -13.45 7.58 -1.59
CA ALA A 154 -14.48 7.92 -2.57
C ALA A 154 -14.20 9.24 -3.31
N LYS A 155 -13.52 10.20 -2.66
CA LYS A 155 -13.15 11.48 -3.26
C LYS A 155 -12.19 11.36 -4.45
N VAL A 156 -11.46 10.26 -4.54
CA VAL A 156 -10.49 9.98 -5.63
C VAL A 156 -10.88 8.75 -6.47
N ALA A 157 -12.13 8.29 -6.37
CA ALA A 157 -12.59 7.06 -7.01
C ALA A 157 -12.45 7.05 -8.53
N ASP A 158 -12.56 8.20 -9.19
CA ASP A 158 -12.35 8.38 -10.62
C ASP A 158 -10.91 8.09 -11.08
N GLN A 159 -9.95 8.17 -10.15
CA GLN A 159 -8.52 7.92 -10.37
C GLN A 159 -8.10 6.48 -10.02
N LEU A 160 -9.01 5.68 -9.47
CA LEU A 160 -8.77 4.28 -9.02
C LEU A 160 -9.26 3.25 -10.06
N ARG A 161 -8.86 3.44 -11.33
CA ARG A 161 -9.27 2.60 -12.47
C ARG A 161 -8.09 1.89 -13.13
#